data_f7e46d2ecd804545f24cf4d8221c02e3
#
_entry.id   f7e46d2ecd804545f24cf4d8221c02e3
#
_cell.length_a   1.000
_cell.length_b   1.000
_cell.length_c   1.000
_cell.angle_alpha   90.00
_cell.angle_beta   90.00
_cell.angle_gamma   90.00
#
_symmetry.space_group_name_H-M   'P 1'
#
loop_
_entity.id
_entity.type
_entity.pdbx_description
1 polymer ?
#
loop_
_entity_poly.entity_id
_entity_poly.type
_entity_poly.pdbx_seq_one_letter_code
_entity_poly.pdbx_strand_id
1 'polypeptide(L)'
;MVNQAQGFNWQDYTVHDKVHPNKAGAEKMATVWFEALKKVLASSETVFSPEIVRYKTLEDGDSLALHIFKPRNMQAGEKRPAIVYFFGGGWKLGTPIQFYRECAYYASKGMVAVSVDYRIGYLHHSTPFESFEDAKDAICWLRSHASDYQLDPDKIAVAGGSAGGHLAAALGTIGSDETVPAGYRPNLSVLYYPVIDMVSRGYGFPEIKRDFEKISPIHHVSEATPSTLILLGTKDPIVSVETIEAYQDKLLQKGVDCELHLFEGAGHPIFLYRKPLTEEYYKVRKLTDDFLKRQGFL
;
A
#
# COMPACT_ATOMS: atom_id res chain seq x y z
N MET A 1 16.38 0.11 -16.90
CA MET A 1 15.81 1.18 -17.73
C MET A 1 15.57 0.61 -19.12
N VAL A 2 14.34 0.68 -19.61
CA VAL A 2 14.05 0.36 -21.01
C VAL A 2 14.66 1.48 -21.86
N ASN A 3 15.51 1.14 -22.81
CA ASN A 3 16.08 2.14 -23.70
C ASN A 3 15.00 2.61 -24.67
N GLN A 4 14.31 3.69 -24.34
CA GLN A 4 13.23 4.28 -25.14
C GLN A 4 13.76 4.98 -26.41
N ALA A 5 15.08 5.15 -26.55
CA ALA A 5 15.68 5.91 -27.64
C ALA A 5 15.72 5.17 -28.98
N GLN A 6 15.60 3.84 -29.00
CA GLN A 6 15.61 3.08 -30.24
C GLN A 6 14.25 3.19 -30.96
N GLY A 7 14.20 3.99 -31.99
CA GLY A 7 13.03 4.14 -32.88
C GLY A 7 11.99 5.15 -32.44
N PHE A 8 12.29 6.00 -31.46
CA PHE A 8 11.42 7.09 -31.04
C PHE A 8 11.98 8.45 -31.49
N ASN A 9 11.30 9.08 -32.42
CA ASN A 9 11.63 10.45 -32.86
C ASN A 9 10.72 11.43 -32.11
N TRP A 10 11.27 12.17 -31.15
CA TRP A 10 10.54 13.15 -30.37
C TRP A 10 9.82 14.22 -31.17
N GLN A 11 10.36 14.57 -32.33
CA GLN A 11 9.77 15.61 -33.20
C GLN A 11 8.42 15.19 -33.78
N ASP A 12 8.23 13.89 -34.04
CA ASP A 12 7.01 13.36 -34.65
C ASP A 12 5.93 12.98 -33.59
N TYR A 13 6.33 12.83 -32.33
CA TYR A 13 5.48 12.22 -31.31
C TYR A 13 5.18 13.10 -30.09
N THR A 14 5.63 14.36 -30.06
CA THR A 14 5.37 15.28 -28.95
C THR A 14 4.35 16.37 -29.31
N VAL A 15 3.68 16.91 -28.27
CA VAL A 15 2.87 18.14 -28.39
C VAL A 15 3.75 19.38 -28.45
N HIS A 16 3.16 20.59 -28.56
CA HIS A 16 3.86 21.85 -28.74
C HIS A 16 4.96 22.15 -27.70
N ASP A 17 4.86 21.62 -26.49
CA ASP A 17 5.89 21.78 -25.43
C ASP A 17 7.12 20.88 -25.61
N LYS A 18 7.10 19.97 -26.60
CA LYS A 18 8.19 19.02 -26.92
C LYS A 18 8.61 18.12 -25.77
N VAL A 19 7.83 18.05 -24.73
CA VAL A 19 8.07 17.25 -23.50
C VAL A 19 7.01 16.15 -23.33
N HIS A 20 5.75 16.48 -23.59
CA HIS A 20 4.66 15.53 -23.47
C HIS A 20 4.38 14.82 -24.79
N PRO A 21 4.14 13.51 -24.79
CA PRO A 21 3.80 12.78 -26.00
C PRO A 21 2.40 13.20 -26.49
N ASN A 22 2.25 13.36 -27.80
CA ASN A 22 0.93 13.40 -28.42
C ASN A 22 0.29 11.99 -28.40
N LYS A 23 -0.93 11.85 -28.92
CA LYS A 23 -1.64 10.55 -28.94
C LYS A 23 -0.80 9.43 -29.58
N ALA A 24 -0.19 9.68 -30.74
CA ALA A 24 0.64 8.71 -31.43
C ALA A 24 1.92 8.36 -30.64
N GLY A 25 2.51 9.35 -29.96
CA GLY A 25 3.64 9.16 -29.06
C GLY A 25 3.28 8.31 -27.84
N ALA A 26 2.12 8.56 -27.25
CA ALA A 26 1.62 7.77 -26.13
C ALA A 26 1.35 6.30 -26.52
N GLU A 27 0.74 6.06 -27.68
CA GLU A 27 0.51 4.71 -28.23
C GLU A 27 1.83 3.98 -28.53
N LYS A 28 2.81 4.70 -29.11
CA LYS A 28 4.14 4.14 -29.36
C LYS A 28 4.86 3.79 -28.07
N MET A 29 4.81 4.66 -27.07
CA MET A 29 5.37 4.40 -25.72
C MET A 29 4.70 3.19 -25.07
N ALA A 30 3.37 3.12 -25.11
CA ALA A 30 2.63 1.99 -24.57
C ALA A 30 3.06 0.66 -25.23
N THR A 31 3.23 0.63 -26.56
CA THR A 31 3.72 -0.54 -27.30
C THR A 31 5.13 -0.92 -26.87
N VAL A 32 6.06 0.04 -26.78
CA VAL A 32 7.44 -0.23 -26.35
C VAL A 32 7.48 -0.77 -24.91
N TRP A 33 6.69 -0.17 -24.02
CA TRP A 33 6.56 -0.65 -22.64
C TRP A 33 5.95 -2.05 -22.55
N PHE A 34 4.92 -2.32 -23.33
CA PHE A 34 4.26 -3.62 -23.37
C PHE A 34 5.23 -4.73 -23.83
N GLU A 35 5.99 -4.51 -24.89
CA GLU A 35 7.00 -5.47 -25.36
C GLU A 35 8.17 -5.64 -24.39
N ALA A 36 8.57 -4.56 -23.70
CA ALA A 36 9.58 -4.64 -22.67
C ALA A 36 9.06 -5.43 -21.44
N LEU A 37 7.81 -5.22 -21.04
CA LEU A 37 7.15 -5.97 -19.99
C LEU A 37 7.03 -7.45 -20.32
N LYS A 38 6.64 -7.81 -21.57
CA LYS A 38 6.63 -9.21 -22.02
C LYS A 38 8.00 -9.86 -21.86
N LYS A 39 9.08 -9.18 -22.27
CA LYS A 39 10.45 -9.71 -22.12
C LYS A 39 10.84 -9.89 -20.65
N VAL A 40 10.51 -8.94 -19.79
CA VAL A 40 10.76 -9.02 -18.33
C VAL A 40 9.96 -10.16 -17.71
N LEU A 41 8.69 -10.32 -18.07
CA LEU A 41 7.83 -11.38 -17.59
C LEU A 41 8.31 -12.76 -18.08
N ALA A 42 8.77 -12.85 -19.33
CA ALA A 42 9.32 -14.10 -19.88
C ALA A 42 10.69 -14.48 -19.32
N SER A 43 11.47 -13.51 -18.81
CA SER A 43 12.79 -13.71 -18.21
C SER A 43 12.77 -13.82 -16.69
N SER A 44 11.63 -13.54 -16.03
CA SER A 44 11.52 -13.61 -14.58
C SER A 44 11.22 -15.05 -14.15
N GLU A 45 12.09 -15.65 -13.36
CA GLU A 45 11.89 -16.97 -12.74
C GLU A 45 10.69 -17.00 -11.76
N THR A 46 10.01 -15.85 -11.55
CA THR A 46 8.88 -15.75 -10.64
C THR A 46 7.68 -15.15 -11.38
N VAL A 47 6.84 -16.00 -11.94
CA VAL A 47 5.51 -15.60 -12.42
C VAL A 47 4.62 -15.44 -11.19
N PHE A 48 4.28 -14.22 -10.85
CA PHE A 48 3.25 -13.95 -9.85
C PHE A 48 1.88 -14.14 -10.49
N SER A 49 1.09 -15.04 -9.96
CA SER A 49 -0.27 -15.34 -10.47
C SER A 49 -1.27 -15.17 -9.32
N PRO A 50 -1.64 -13.93 -8.94
CA PRO A 50 -2.71 -13.72 -7.99
C PRO A 50 -4.05 -14.13 -8.60
N GLU A 51 -4.98 -14.53 -7.76
CA GLU A 51 -6.40 -14.52 -8.10
C GLU A 51 -6.86 -13.06 -8.05
N ILE A 52 -7.44 -12.55 -9.15
CA ILE A 52 -7.90 -11.16 -9.24
C ILE A 52 -9.41 -11.15 -9.10
N VAL A 53 -9.91 -10.47 -8.08
CA VAL A 53 -11.33 -10.45 -7.71
C VAL A 53 -11.83 -9.03 -7.59
N ARG A 54 -12.92 -8.72 -8.27
CA ARG A 54 -13.59 -7.41 -8.14
C ARG A 54 -14.26 -7.32 -6.77
N TYR A 55 -13.92 -6.28 -6.00
CA TYR A 55 -14.57 -6.01 -4.73
C TYR A 55 -15.52 -4.79 -4.78
N LYS A 56 -15.33 -3.90 -5.75
CA LYS A 56 -16.11 -2.68 -5.89
C LYS A 56 -16.34 -2.36 -7.37
N THR A 57 -17.54 -1.90 -7.70
CA THR A 57 -17.87 -1.28 -8.99
C THR A 57 -18.10 0.21 -8.77
N LEU A 58 -17.46 1.05 -9.58
CA LEU A 58 -17.57 2.50 -9.52
C LEU A 58 -18.77 2.99 -10.31
N GLU A 59 -19.19 4.24 -10.09
CA GLU A 59 -20.38 4.82 -10.74
C GLU A 59 -20.21 4.94 -12.26
N ASP A 60 -18.99 5.13 -12.75
CA ASP A 60 -18.65 5.20 -14.18
C ASP A 60 -18.59 3.81 -14.86
N GLY A 61 -18.81 2.74 -14.09
CA GLY A 61 -18.75 1.35 -14.55
C GLY A 61 -17.38 0.71 -14.48
N ASP A 62 -16.33 1.45 -14.11
CA ASP A 62 -15.03 0.88 -13.80
C ASP A 62 -15.06 0.05 -12.50
N SER A 63 -14.03 -0.69 -12.20
CA SER A 63 -14.01 -1.58 -11.04
C SER A 63 -12.66 -1.67 -10.39
N LEU A 64 -12.68 -1.80 -9.06
CA LEU A 64 -11.50 -2.01 -8.24
C LEU A 64 -11.38 -3.49 -7.84
N ALA A 65 -10.15 -4.01 -7.82
CA ALA A 65 -9.89 -5.41 -7.61
C ALA A 65 -8.96 -5.67 -6.41
N LEU A 66 -9.11 -6.85 -5.84
CA LEU A 66 -8.16 -7.46 -4.92
C LEU A 66 -7.31 -8.46 -5.68
N HIS A 67 -6.00 -8.38 -5.50
CA HIS A 67 -5.03 -9.32 -6.06
C HIS A 67 -4.59 -10.26 -4.95
N ILE A 68 -5.17 -11.46 -4.91
CA ILE A 68 -5.10 -12.40 -3.78
C ILE A 68 -4.06 -13.50 -4.07
N PHE A 69 -3.10 -13.63 -3.17
CA PHE A 69 -2.07 -14.67 -3.17
C PHE A 69 -2.36 -15.65 -2.04
N LYS A 70 -2.62 -16.90 -2.38
CA LYS A 70 -2.89 -17.96 -1.41
C LYS A 70 -1.66 -18.83 -1.15
N PRO A 71 -1.49 -19.35 0.08
CA PRO A 71 -0.54 -20.44 0.34
C PRO A 71 -0.82 -21.65 -0.57
N ARG A 72 0.23 -22.32 -1.03
CA ARG A 72 0.08 -23.45 -1.96
C ARG A 72 -0.60 -24.69 -1.39
N ASN A 73 -0.48 -24.92 -0.07
CA ASN A 73 -0.89 -26.17 0.59
C ASN A 73 -1.93 -25.88 1.68
N MET A 74 -3.04 -25.23 1.32
CA MET A 74 -4.15 -25.01 2.24
C MET A 74 -5.05 -26.23 2.29
N GLN A 75 -5.39 -26.68 3.50
CA GLN A 75 -6.36 -27.76 3.73
C GLN A 75 -7.77 -27.17 3.80
N ALA A 76 -8.77 -27.94 3.39
CA ALA A 76 -10.16 -27.52 3.53
C ALA A 76 -10.50 -27.24 5.01
N GLY A 77 -11.10 -26.09 5.29
CA GLY A 77 -11.48 -25.66 6.64
C GLY A 77 -10.37 -24.96 7.43
N GLU A 78 -9.14 -24.88 6.92
CA GLU A 78 -8.11 -24.05 7.55
C GLU A 78 -8.46 -22.57 7.46
N LYS A 79 -8.10 -21.81 8.50
CA LYS A 79 -8.14 -20.35 8.51
C LYS A 79 -6.73 -19.82 8.66
N ARG A 80 -6.33 -18.91 7.79
CA ARG A 80 -4.99 -18.33 7.76
C ARG A 80 -5.04 -16.83 8.06
N PRO A 81 -4.07 -16.30 8.82
CA PRO A 81 -3.91 -14.86 8.94
C PRO A 81 -3.75 -14.22 7.56
N ALA A 82 -4.23 -12.99 7.43
CA ALA A 82 -4.08 -12.23 6.20
C ALA A 82 -3.17 -11.02 6.38
N ILE A 83 -2.47 -10.62 5.30
CA ILE A 83 -1.78 -9.34 5.20
C ILE A 83 -2.24 -8.63 3.92
N VAL A 84 -2.70 -7.39 4.08
CA VAL A 84 -3.33 -6.59 3.02
C VAL A 84 -2.48 -5.37 2.75
N TYR A 85 -1.96 -5.26 1.53
CA TYR A 85 -1.05 -4.21 1.10
C TYR A 85 -1.75 -3.12 0.31
N PHE A 86 -1.45 -1.87 0.66
CA PHE A 86 -1.82 -0.67 -0.09
C PHE A 86 -0.57 -0.04 -0.71
N PHE A 87 -0.59 0.20 -2.01
CA PHE A 87 0.55 0.76 -2.73
C PHE A 87 0.76 2.26 -2.43
N GLY A 88 1.99 2.74 -2.61
CA GLY A 88 2.33 4.16 -2.55
C GLY A 88 2.19 4.84 -3.90
N GLY A 89 2.23 6.17 -3.90
CA GLY A 89 2.15 6.97 -5.12
C GLY A 89 1.39 8.29 -4.93
N GLY A 90 1.34 8.80 -3.69
CA GLY A 90 0.72 10.09 -3.35
C GLY A 90 -0.77 10.16 -3.64
N TRP A 91 -1.47 9.03 -3.58
CA TRP A 91 -2.90 8.88 -3.96
C TRP A 91 -3.21 9.26 -5.41
N LYS A 92 -2.19 9.57 -6.20
CA LYS A 92 -2.31 10.04 -7.60
C LYS A 92 -1.98 8.97 -8.62
N LEU A 93 -1.03 8.11 -8.30
CA LEU A 93 -0.51 7.08 -9.19
C LEU A 93 -0.15 5.82 -8.41
N GLY A 94 0.22 4.76 -9.11
CA GLY A 94 0.60 3.48 -8.54
C GLY A 94 -0.29 2.34 -9.02
N THR A 95 0.05 1.13 -8.64
CA THR A 95 -0.73 -0.09 -8.95
C THR A 95 -0.48 -1.16 -7.89
N PRO A 96 -1.38 -2.14 -7.74
CA PRO A 96 -1.20 -3.28 -6.83
C PRO A 96 0.10 -4.08 -7.07
N ILE A 97 0.65 -4.03 -8.28
CA ILE A 97 1.89 -4.76 -8.64
C ILE A 97 3.06 -4.36 -7.73
N GLN A 98 3.03 -3.17 -7.15
CA GLN A 98 4.08 -2.67 -6.26
C GLN A 98 4.40 -3.66 -5.13
N PHE A 99 3.41 -4.35 -4.58
CA PHE A 99 3.56 -5.30 -3.46
C PHE A 99 3.39 -6.77 -3.82
N TYR A 100 3.35 -7.13 -5.10
CA TYR A 100 3.21 -8.54 -5.52
C TYR A 100 4.29 -9.45 -4.97
N ARG A 101 5.52 -8.95 -4.86
CA ARG A 101 6.65 -9.72 -4.34
C ARG A 101 6.48 -10.01 -2.86
N GLU A 102 6.03 -9.03 -2.10
CA GLU A 102 5.75 -9.15 -0.68
C GLU A 102 4.55 -10.08 -0.45
N CYS A 103 3.50 -9.94 -1.26
CA CYS A 103 2.35 -10.84 -1.22
C CYS A 103 2.76 -12.29 -1.51
N ALA A 104 3.56 -12.54 -2.55
CA ALA A 104 4.05 -13.88 -2.85
C ALA A 104 4.95 -14.43 -1.74
N TYR A 105 5.77 -13.57 -1.12
CA TYR A 105 6.61 -13.95 0.01
C TYR A 105 5.75 -14.39 1.21
N TYR A 106 4.76 -13.58 1.62
CA TYR A 106 3.91 -13.93 2.77
C TYR A 106 2.97 -15.10 2.47
N ALA A 107 2.52 -15.26 1.24
CA ALA A 107 1.80 -16.47 0.83
C ALA A 107 2.69 -17.72 0.96
N SER A 108 3.98 -17.64 0.63
CA SER A 108 4.93 -18.73 0.84
C SER A 108 5.19 -19.06 2.32
N LYS A 109 4.90 -18.10 3.23
CA LYS A 109 4.98 -18.25 4.69
C LYS A 109 3.68 -18.72 5.33
N GLY A 110 2.63 -18.93 4.55
CA GLY A 110 1.37 -19.47 5.03
C GLY A 110 0.27 -18.46 5.33
N MET A 111 0.45 -17.19 5.00
CA MET A 111 -0.58 -16.15 5.10
C MET A 111 -1.37 -16.03 3.79
N VAL A 112 -2.62 -15.62 3.85
CA VAL A 112 -3.30 -15.05 2.67
C VAL A 112 -2.80 -13.62 2.50
N ALA A 113 -2.19 -13.31 1.36
CA ALA A 113 -1.65 -11.97 1.11
C ALA A 113 -2.41 -11.30 -0.03
N VAL A 114 -2.76 -10.04 0.16
CA VAL A 114 -3.62 -9.30 -0.77
C VAL A 114 -2.95 -7.97 -1.11
N SER A 115 -2.92 -7.61 -2.40
CA SER A 115 -2.60 -6.25 -2.83
C SER A 115 -3.87 -5.60 -3.37
N VAL A 116 -4.22 -4.46 -2.82
CA VAL A 116 -5.49 -3.79 -3.06
C VAL A 116 -5.34 -2.77 -4.17
N ASP A 117 -6.25 -2.80 -5.14
CA ASP A 117 -6.49 -1.68 -6.04
C ASP A 117 -7.42 -0.67 -5.36
N TYR A 118 -7.13 0.61 -5.51
CA TYR A 118 -7.94 1.70 -4.97
C TYR A 118 -7.89 2.90 -5.90
N ARG A 119 -8.89 3.78 -5.85
CA ARG A 119 -8.95 4.97 -6.72
C ARG A 119 -7.76 5.89 -6.50
N ILE A 120 -7.19 6.34 -7.60
CA ILE A 120 -6.06 7.27 -7.67
C ILE A 120 -6.38 8.49 -8.52
N GLY A 121 -5.81 9.65 -8.18
CA GLY A 121 -6.19 10.93 -8.76
C GLY A 121 -6.02 11.02 -10.28
N TYR A 122 -4.95 10.43 -10.85
CA TYR A 122 -4.71 10.52 -12.30
C TYR A 122 -5.63 9.65 -13.15
N LEU A 123 -6.15 8.56 -12.60
CA LEU A 123 -7.03 7.66 -13.32
C LEU A 123 -8.52 7.94 -13.03
N HIS A 124 -8.83 8.21 -11.77
CA HIS A 124 -10.22 8.29 -11.30
C HIS A 124 -10.64 9.69 -10.84
N HIS A 125 -9.76 10.70 -10.98
CA HIS A 125 -9.99 12.06 -10.48
C HIS A 125 -10.36 12.12 -9.00
N SER A 126 -9.90 11.15 -8.23
CA SER A 126 -10.19 10.99 -6.80
C SER A 126 -9.24 11.76 -5.90
N THR A 127 -9.66 11.97 -4.67
CA THR A 127 -8.87 12.52 -3.57
C THR A 127 -8.45 11.40 -2.60
N PRO A 128 -7.59 11.67 -1.61
CA PRO A 128 -7.29 10.73 -0.55
C PRO A 128 -8.51 10.19 0.23
N PHE A 129 -9.63 10.95 0.27
CA PHE A 129 -10.87 10.49 0.90
C PHE A 129 -11.46 9.27 0.18
N GLU A 130 -11.60 9.35 -1.15
CA GLU A 130 -12.12 8.23 -1.93
C GLU A 130 -11.18 7.03 -1.88
N SER A 131 -9.86 7.25 -1.85
CA SER A 131 -8.87 6.18 -1.66
C SER A 131 -9.06 5.49 -0.31
N PHE A 132 -9.38 6.24 0.76
CA PHE A 132 -9.63 5.70 2.09
C PHE A 132 -10.97 4.94 2.15
N GLU A 133 -12.04 5.44 1.51
CA GLU A 133 -13.30 4.70 1.39
C GLU A 133 -13.08 3.35 0.69
N ASP A 134 -12.29 3.32 -0.38
CA ASP A 134 -11.97 2.08 -1.09
C ASP A 134 -11.16 1.10 -0.22
N ALA A 135 -10.25 1.62 0.60
CA ALA A 135 -9.50 0.80 1.54
C ALA A 135 -10.41 0.16 2.61
N LYS A 136 -11.41 0.91 3.12
CA LYS A 136 -12.43 0.38 4.04
C LYS A 136 -13.26 -0.72 3.37
N ASP A 137 -13.75 -0.46 2.17
CA ASP A 137 -14.55 -1.42 1.40
C ASP A 137 -13.78 -2.71 1.12
N ALA A 138 -12.48 -2.61 0.81
CA ALA A 138 -11.62 -3.77 0.59
C ALA A 138 -11.50 -4.67 1.84
N ILE A 139 -11.30 -4.09 3.03
CA ILE A 139 -11.23 -4.86 4.27
C ILE A 139 -12.59 -5.45 4.63
N CYS A 140 -13.68 -4.68 4.49
CA CYS A 140 -15.04 -5.18 4.71
C CYS A 140 -15.36 -6.37 3.79
N TRP A 141 -14.99 -6.25 2.51
CA TRP A 141 -15.18 -7.31 1.53
C TRP A 141 -14.40 -8.58 1.91
N LEU A 142 -13.13 -8.45 2.26
CA LEU A 142 -12.31 -9.58 2.70
C LEU A 142 -12.91 -10.29 3.92
N ARG A 143 -13.42 -9.55 4.91
CA ARG A 143 -14.07 -10.15 6.07
C ARG A 143 -15.36 -10.87 5.73
N SER A 144 -16.18 -10.28 4.86
CA SER A 144 -17.45 -10.92 4.45
C SER A 144 -17.25 -12.17 3.59
N HIS A 145 -16.10 -12.30 2.91
CA HIS A 145 -15.72 -13.45 2.09
C HIS A 145 -14.60 -14.30 2.73
N ALA A 146 -14.41 -14.17 4.03
CA ALA A 146 -13.32 -14.84 4.73
C ALA A 146 -13.31 -16.36 4.54
N SER A 147 -14.48 -16.99 4.53
CA SER A 147 -14.63 -18.44 4.29
C SER A 147 -14.17 -18.85 2.89
N ASP A 148 -14.47 -18.04 1.86
CA ASP A 148 -14.19 -18.37 0.46
C ASP A 148 -12.67 -18.36 0.18
N TYR A 149 -11.95 -17.53 0.93
CA TYR A 149 -10.50 -17.38 0.83
C TYR A 149 -9.73 -18.06 1.96
N GLN A 150 -10.43 -18.76 2.86
CA GLN A 150 -9.85 -19.44 4.01
C GLN A 150 -8.97 -18.50 4.87
N LEU A 151 -9.35 -17.23 4.97
CA LEU A 151 -8.69 -16.27 5.82
C LEU A 151 -9.39 -16.22 7.20
N ASP A 152 -8.61 -15.90 8.22
CA ASP A 152 -9.12 -15.64 9.56
C ASP A 152 -9.59 -14.17 9.63
N PRO A 153 -10.91 -13.90 9.77
CA PRO A 153 -11.42 -12.54 9.80
C PRO A 153 -10.95 -11.75 11.02
N ASP A 154 -10.48 -12.44 12.07
CA ASP A 154 -9.96 -11.83 13.29
C ASP A 154 -8.42 -11.69 13.27
N LYS A 155 -7.77 -12.04 12.17
CA LYS A 155 -6.33 -11.91 11.94
C LYS A 155 -6.00 -11.26 10.59
N ILE A 156 -6.41 -10.01 10.42
CA ILE A 156 -6.10 -9.20 9.23
C ILE A 156 -5.09 -8.11 9.61
N ALA A 157 -3.86 -8.24 9.12
CA ALA A 157 -2.86 -7.18 9.15
C ALA A 157 -3.01 -6.30 7.91
N VAL A 158 -2.81 -4.98 8.07
CA VAL A 158 -2.68 -4.06 6.94
C VAL A 158 -1.26 -3.54 6.83
N ALA A 159 -0.81 -3.33 5.61
CA ALA A 159 0.53 -2.81 5.35
C ALA A 159 0.52 -1.85 4.16
N GLY A 160 1.47 -0.93 4.12
CA GLY A 160 1.59 -0.04 2.97
C GLY A 160 2.76 0.94 3.09
N GLY A 161 3.14 1.52 1.94
CA GLY A 161 4.21 2.52 1.87
C GLY A 161 3.70 3.90 1.47
N SER A 162 4.22 4.97 2.08
CA SER A 162 3.87 6.35 1.71
C SER A 162 2.36 6.60 1.81
N ALA A 163 1.68 6.98 0.72
CA ALA A 163 0.22 7.09 0.64
C ALA A 163 -0.50 5.79 1.01
N GLY A 164 0.03 4.61 0.65
CA GLY A 164 -0.50 3.33 1.10
C GLY A 164 -0.28 3.08 2.60
N GLY A 165 0.83 3.58 3.14
CA GLY A 165 1.08 3.62 4.59
C GLY A 165 0.09 4.52 5.33
N HIS A 166 -0.32 5.63 4.71
CA HIS A 166 -1.41 6.46 5.21
C HIS A 166 -2.73 5.67 5.28
N LEU A 167 -3.12 4.99 4.19
CA LEU A 167 -4.37 4.21 4.17
C LEU A 167 -4.36 3.11 5.25
N ALA A 168 -3.23 2.41 5.41
CA ALA A 168 -3.07 1.40 6.45
C ALA A 168 -3.18 1.99 7.86
N ALA A 169 -2.55 3.15 8.11
CA ALA A 169 -2.66 3.85 9.40
C ALA A 169 -4.09 4.38 9.65
N ALA A 170 -4.73 4.96 8.63
CA ALA A 170 -6.08 5.49 8.71
C ALA A 170 -7.11 4.39 9.03
N LEU A 171 -6.99 3.20 8.42
CA LEU A 171 -7.83 2.05 8.75
C LEU A 171 -7.73 1.63 10.22
N GLY A 172 -6.56 1.81 10.83
CA GLY A 172 -6.32 1.48 12.24
C GLY A 172 -6.79 2.55 13.23
N THR A 173 -6.87 3.82 12.79
CA THR A 173 -7.09 4.95 13.72
C THR A 173 -8.43 5.66 13.51
N ILE A 174 -8.86 5.89 12.26
CA ILE A 174 -10.05 6.67 11.98
C ILE A 174 -11.32 5.84 12.23
N GLY A 175 -12.30 6.42 12.91
CA GLY A 175 -13.54 5.74 13.29
C GLY A 175 -13.31 4.60 14.30
N SER A 176 -12.26 4.74 15.11
CA SER A 176 -11.96 3.79 16.18
C SER A 176 -12.81 3.99 17.43
N ASP A 177 -13.66 5.00 17.48
CA ASP A 177 -14.71 5.16 18.45
C ASP A 177 -15.86 4.15 18.23
N GLU A 178 -16.61 3.85 19.26
CA GLU A 178 -17.62 2.78 19.32
C GLU A 178 -18.79 2.93 18.33
N THR A 179 -18.83 4.04 17.57
CA THR A 179 -19.99 4.43 16.75
C THR A 179 -19.98 3.82 15.35
N VAL A 180 -18.85 3.25 14.90
CA VAL A 180 -18.69 2.69 13.55
C VAL A 180 -18.60 1.16 13.62
N PRO A 181 -19.36 0.41 12.79
CA PRO A 181 -19.21 -1.03 12.72
C PRO A 181 -17.76 -1.40 12.46
N ALA A 182 -17.16 -2.20 13.34
CA ALA A 182 -15.74 -2.57 13.33
C ALA A 182 -15.27 -3.37 12.08
N GLY A 183 -16.10 -3.44 11.04
CA GLY A 183 -15.88 -4.28 9.87
C GLY A 183 -14.60 -4.00 9.08
N TYR A 184 -14.11 -2.76 9.06
CA TYR A 184 -12.90 -2.41 8.30
C TYR A 184 -11.64 -2.28 9.16
N ARG A 185 -11.74 -2.31 10.50
CA ARG A 185 -10.56 -2.12 11.37
C ARG A 185 -9.62 -3.33 11.28
N PRO A 186 -8.33 -3.12 11.00
CA PRO A 186 -7.36 -4.21 11.00
C PRO A 186 -7.04 -4.65 12.44
N ASN A 187 -6.44 -5.83 12.56
CA ASN A 187 -5.94 -6.36 13.82
C ASN A 187 -4.48 -5.98 14.07
N LEU A 188 -3.76 -5.53 13.02
CA LEU A 188 -2.35 -5.17 13.08
C LEU A 188 -2.01 -4.18 11.96
N SER A 189 -1.09 -3.23 12.19
CA SER A 189 -0.62 -2.27 11.18
C SER A 189 0.88 -2.34 10.99
N VAL A 190 1.33 -2.38 9.71
CA VAL A 190 2.73 -2.32 9.31
C VAL A 190 2.94 -1.16 8.34
N LEU A 191 3.61 -0.13 8.80
CA LEU A 191 3.66 1.17 8.14
C LEU A 191 5.07 1.46 7.61
N TYR A 192 5.24 1.46 6.30
CA TYR A 192 6.50 1.82 5.65
C TYR A 192 6.46 3.30 5.26
N TYR A 193 7.33 4.12 5.86
CA TYR A 193 7.43 5.56 5.57
C TYR A 193 6.05 6.23 5.38
N PRO A 194 5.12 6.08 6.34
CA PRO A 194 3.72 6.45 6.15
C PRO A 194 3.52 7.95 6.24
N VAL A 195 2.60 8.51 5.44
CA VAL A 195 2.07 9.84 5.68
C VAL A 195 1.01 9.72 6.79
N ILE A 196 1.26 10.27 7.98
CA ILE A 196 0.35 10.17 9.13
C ILE A 196 -0.22 11.51 9.58
N ASP A 197 0.32 12.59 9.08
CA ASP A 197 -0.16 13.96 9.31
C ASP A 197 -0.20 14.72 7.97
N MET A 198 -1.38 15.20 7.60
CA MET A 198 -1.62 15.96 6.38
C MET A 198 -1.85 17.44 6.68
N VAL A 199 -0.99 18.01 7.55
CA VAL A 199 -1.06 19.42 7.99
C VAL A 199 -1.14 20.40 6.82
N SER A 200 -1.61 21.61 7.10
CA SER A 200 -1.96 22.68 6.13
C SER A 200 -0.87 23.07 5.12
N ARG A 201 0.36 22.60 5.29
CA ARG A 201 1.47 22.76 4.35
C ARG A 201 2.19 21.42 4.08
N GLY A 202 1.67 20.32 4.62
CA GLY A 202 2.21 18.98 4.49
C GLY A 202 1.87 18.31 3.17
N TYR A 203 2.44 17.12 2.99
CA TYR A 203 2.20 16.29 1.82
C TYR A 203 0.73 15.82 1.78
N GLY A 204 0.06 16.01 0.65
CA GLY A 204 -1.35 15.66 0.46
C GLY A 204 -2.33 16.79 0.75
N PHE A 205 -1.91 17.88 1.40
CA PHE A 205 -2.80 19.00 1.71
C PHE A 205 -3.47 19.65 0.49
N PRO A 206 -2.79 19.85 -0.67
CA PRO A 206 -3.43 20.44 -1.84
C PRO A 206 -4.67 19.70 -2.33
N GLU A 207 -4.75 18.41 -2.09
CA GLU A 207 -5.85 17.54 -2.52
C GLU A 207 -7.05 17.62 -1.58
N ILE A 208 -6.83 17.84 -0.28
CA ILE A 208 -7.88 17.78 0.76
C ILE A 208 -8.16 19.13 1.45
N LYS A 209 -7.26 20.10 1.29
CA LYS A 209 -7.43 21.49 1.79
C LYS A 209 -7.79 21.57 3.29
N ARG A 210 -9.06 21.97 3.59
CA ARG A 210 -9.52 22.25 4.96
C ARG A 210 -9.83 21.00 5.79
N ASP A 211 -9.94 19.85 5.17
CA ASP A 211 -10.39 18.62 5.83
C ASP A 211 -9.24 17.68 6.21
N PHE A 212 -8.01 18.18 6.26
CA PHE A 212 -6.83 17.36 6.51
C PHE A 212 -6.88 16.62 7.86
N GLU A 213 -7.45 17.22 8.89
CA GLU A 213 -7.60 16.57 10.21
C GLU A 213 -8.48 15.33 10.15
N LYS A 214 -9.54 15.34 9.30
CA LYS A 214 -10.48 14.23 9.18
C LYS A 214 -9.83 12.95 8.65
N ILE A 215 -8.71 13.08 7.94
CA ILE A 215 -8.03 11.96 7.28
C ILE A 215 -6.56 11.79 7.73
N SER A 216 -6.08 12.59 8.68
CA SER A 216 -4.74 12.47 9.27
C SER A 216 -4.75 11.48 10.43
N PRO A 217 -4.12 10.28 10.31
CA PRO A 217 -4.14 9.26 11.36
C PRO A 217 -3.74 9.76 12.75
N ILE A 218 -2.78 10.69 12.84
CA ILE A 218 -2.26 11.22 14.11
C ILE A 218 -3.33 11.91 14.97
N HIS A 219 -4.44 12.37 14.37
CA HIS A 219 -5.54 13.03 15.10
C HIS A 219 -6.58 12.04 15.64
N HIS A 220 -6.50 10.77 15.26
CA HIS A 220 -7.53 9.75 15.55
C HIS A 220 -7.01 8.56 16.37
N VAL A 221 -5.82 8.69 16.96
CA VAL A 221 -5.24 7.63 17.82
C VAL A 221 -6.09 7.41 19.05
N SER A 222 -6.48 6.16 19.31
CA SER A 222 -7.26 5.74 20.46
C SER A 222 -6.72 4.43 21.05
N GLU A 223 -7.27 4.00 22.17
CA GLU A 223 -6.94 2.70 22.80
C GLU A 223 -7.32 1.49 21.92
N ALA A 224 -8.24 1.69 20.95
CA ALA A 224 -8.65 0.67 20.00
C ALA A 224 -7.76 0.62 18.74
N THR A 225 -6.76 1.49 18.62
CA THR A 225 -5.77 1.42 17.53
C THR A 225 -4.96 0.14 17.63
N PRO A 226 -4.78 -0.63 16.54
CA PRO A 226 -4.06 -1.91 16.61
C PRO A 226 -2.56 -1.72 16.86
N SER A 227 -1.91 -2.77 17.36
CA SER A 227 -0.44 -2.82 17.45
C SER A 227 0.19 -2.45 16.12
N THR A 228 1.20 -1.59 16.17
CA THR A 228 1.72 -0.91 14.98
C THR A 228 3.25 -1.02 14.89
N LEU A 229 3.74 -1.43 13.73
CA LEU A 229 5.15 -1.34 13.34
C LEU A 229 5.33 -0.17 12.37
N ILE A 230 6.30 0.72 12.63
CA ILE A 230 6.64 1.86 11.78
C ILE A 230 8.11 1.79 11.37
N LEU A 231 8.38 1.97 10.08
CA LEU A 231 9.72 1.95 9.51
C LEU A 231 9.93 3.20 8.64
N LEU A 232 10.95 4.01 8.96
CA LEU A 232 11.21 5.30 8.32
C LEU A 232 12.70 5.54 8.10
N GLY A 233 13.06 6.14 6.97
CA GLY A 233 14.41 6.66 6.71
C GLY A 233 14.65 8.01 7.40
N THR A 234 15.83 8.22 8.04
CA THR A 234 16.11 9.49 8.75
C THR A 234 16.34 10.69 7.82
N LYS A 235 16.53 10.44 6.51
CA LYS A 235 16.61 11.49 5.48
C LYS A 235 15.43 11.47 4.52
N ASP A 236 14.26 11.06 5.02
CA ASP A 236 13.02 11.11 4.25
C ASP A 236 12.63 12.58 4.00
N PRO A 237 12.53 13.04 2.73
CA PRO A 237 12.20 14.43 2.41
C PRO A 237 10.69 14.70 2.46
N ILE A 238 9.85 13.68 2.63
CA ILE A 238 8.38 13.77 2.58
C ILE A 238 7.78 13.67 3.99
N VAL A 239 8.30 12.72 4.78
CA VAL A 239 7.81 12.42 6.13
C VAL A 239 8.94 12.65 7.12
N SER A 240 8.78 13.59 8.04
CA SER A 240 9.81 13.89 9.02
C SER A 240 9.84 12.86 10.16
N VAL A 241 11.01 12.67 10.73
CA VAL A 241 11.21 11.80 11.91
C VAL A 241 10.37 12.31 13.07
N GLU A 242 10.35 13.62 13.30
CA GLU A 242 9.63 14.25 14.39
C GLU A 242 8.11 13.99 14.33
N THR A 243 7.54 13.97 13.13
CA THR A 243 6.12 13.65 12.94
C THR A 243 5.82 12.20 13.29
N ILE A 244 6.71 11.29 12.92
CA ILE A 244 6.55 9.86 13.22
C ILE A 244 6.78 9.56 14.70
N GLU A 245 7.75 10.20 15.35
CA GLU A 245 7.97 10.10 16.80
C GLU A 245 6.76 10.64 17.58
N ALA A 246 6.20 11.78 17.17
CA ALA A 246 4.98 12.30 17.77
C ALA A 246 3.76 11.35 17.61
N TYR A 247 3.68 10.64 16.50
CA TYR A 247 2.66 9.62 16.29
C TYR A 247 2.89 8.40 17.19
N GLN A 248 4.12 7.91 17.29
CA GLN A 248 4.50 6.83 18.21
C GLN A 248 4.17 7.20 19.65
N ASP A 249 4.53 8.41 20.09
CA ASP A 249 4.24 8.88 21.45
C ASP A 249 2.75 8.85 21.76
N LYS A 250 1.90 9.28 20.80
CA LYS A 250 0.45 9.21 20.96
C LYS A 250 -0.06 7.77 21.08
N LEU A 251 0.47 6.84 20.28
CA LEU A 251 0.13 5.43 20.36
C LEU A 251 0.50 4.85 21.73
N LEU A 252 1.71 5.09 22.18
CA LEU A 252 2.19 4.62 23.50
C LEU A 252 1.40 5.24 24.66
N GLN A 253 1.04 6.53 24.59
CA GLN A 253 0.18 7.18 25.60
C GLN A 253 -1.22 6.58 25.66
N LYS A 254 -1.70 5.97 24.58
CA LYS A 254 -2.96 5.24 24.53
C LYS A 254 -2.83 3.75 24.89
N GLY A 255 -1.63 3.31 25.30
CA GLY A 255 -1.37 1.91 25.64
C GLY A 255 -1.26 0.97 24.43
N VAL A 256 -1.15 1.53 23.23
CA VAL A 256 -0.98 0.76 22.01
C VAL A 256 0.48 0.31 21.88
N ASP A 257 0.71 -0.98 21.62
CA ASP A 257 2.03 -1.52 21.33
C ASP A 257 2.54 -0.95 19.98
N CYS A 258 3.65 -0.21 20.01
CA CYS A 258 4.20 0.45 18.84
C CYS A 258 5.73 0.32 18.77
N GLU A 259 6.20 -0.26 17.68
CA GLU A 259 7.63 -0.33 17.35
C GLU A 259 7.98 0.67 16.26
N LEU A 260 8.97 1.52 16.50
CA LEU A 260 9.54 2.42 15.50
C LEU A 260 10.99 2.03 15.21
N HIS A 261 11.30 1.83 13.93
CA HIS A 261 12.67 1.60 13.46
C HIS A 261 13.08 2.67 12.46
N LEU A 262 14.12 3.43 12.82
CA LEU A 262 14.72 4.44 11.98
C LEU A 262 15.92 3.87 11.21
N PHE A 263 15.97 4.15 9.92
CA PHE A 263 17.04 3.75 9.01
C PHE A 263 17.92 4.94 8.71
N GLU A 264 19.09 4.98 9.36
CA GLU A 264 20.02 6.10 9.30
C GLU A 264 20.47 6.39 7.87
N GLY A 265 20.34 7.65 7.44
CA GLY A 265 20.74 8.13 6.12
C GLY A 265 19.84 7.69 4.98
N ALA A 266 18.84 6.83 5.22
CA ALA A 266 17.93 6.38 4.19
C ALA A 266 16.86 7.43 3.85
N GLY A 267 16.45 7.49 2.57
CA GLY A 267 15.40 8.38 2.07
C GLY A 267 14.01 7.76 2.12
N HIS A 268 13.04 8.38 1.40
CA HIS A 268 11.64 7.99 1.47
C HIS A 268 11.36 6.53 1.14
N PRO A 269 11.70 5.96 -0.05
CA PRO A 269 11.32 4.60 -0.36
C PRO A 269 12.32 3.55 0.15
N ILE A 270 12.38 3.31 1.47
CA ILE A 270 13.26 2.30 2.07
C ILE A 270 12.84 0.85 1.75
N PHE A 271 11.60 0.62 1.32
CA PHE A 271 11.04 -0.69 1.03
C PHE A 271 10.39 -0.72 -0.35
N LEU A 272 11.18 -0.46 -1.39
CA LEU A 272 10.79 -0.70 -2.78
C LEU A 272 11.69 -1.74 -3.40
N TYR A 273 11.05 -2.74 -4.06
CA TYR A 273 11.82 -3.70 -4.83
C TYR A 273 12.50 -3.01 -6.02
N ARG A 274 13.83 -2.87 -5.90
CA ARG A 274 14.71 -2.40 -6.98
C ARG A 274 15.92 -3.32 -7.05
N LYS A 275 16.37 -3.68 -8.24
CA LYS A 275 17.62 -4.45 -8.41
C LYS A 275 18.81 -3.49 -8.56
N PRO A 276 19.94 -3.73 -7.87
CA PRO A 276 20.11 -4.76 -6.83
C PRO A 276 19.30 -4.43 -5.57
N LEU A 277 18.90 -5.48 -4.81
CA LEU A 277 18.24 -5.30 -3.52
C LEU A 277 19.23 -4.73 -2.51
N THR A 278 18.79 -3.76 -1.72
CA THR A 278 19.60 -3.11 -0.68
C THR A 278 19.55 -3.90 0.64
N GLU A 279 20.50 -3.64 1.52
CA GLU A 279 20.50 -4.19 2.88
C GLU A 279 19.27 -3.72 3.65
N GLU A 280 18.87 -2.45 3.46
CA GLU A 280 17.65 -1.89 4.07
C GLU A 280 16.41 -2.68 3.69
N TYR A 281 16.27 -3.08 2.42
CA TYR A 281 15.15 -3.90 1.97
C TYR A 281 15.03 -5.22 2.76
N TYR A 282 16.15 -5.92 2.94
CA TYR A 282 16.17 -7.17 3.71
C TYR A 282 15.94 -6.93 5.19
N LYS A 283 16.49 -5.85 5.77
CA LYS A 283 16.28 -5.47 7.15
C LYS A 283 14.82 -5.11 7.43
N VAL A 284 14.18 -4.33 6.56
CA VAL A 284 12.75 -4.01 6.65
C VAL A 284 11.91 -5.28 6.64
N ARG A 285 12.17 -6.21 5.71
CA ARG A 285 11.46 -7.50 5.65
C ARG A 285 11.64 -8.30 6.93
N LYS A 286 12.87 -8.40 7.43
CA LYS A 286 13.15 -9.12 8.68
C LYS A 286 12.40 -8.53 9.86
N LEU A 287 12.40 -7.22 10.03
CA LEU A 287 11.68 -6.53 11.10
C LEU A 287 10.17 -6.77 10.99
N THR A 288 9.63 -6.75 9.78
CA THR A 288 8.22 -7.08 9.52
C THR A 288 7.91 -8.54 9.89
N ASP A 289 8.76 -9.49 9.50
CA ASP A 289 8.59 -10.92 9.88
C ASP A 289 8.63 -11.11 11.39
N ASP A 290 9.58 -10.48 12.06
CA ASP A 290 9.75 -10.60 13.51
C ASP A 290 8.54 -10.01 14.26
N PHE A 291 8.03 -8.87 13.79
CA PHE A 291 6.83 -8.26 14.34
C PHE A 291 5.59 -9.15 14.13
N LEU A 292 5.34 -9.62 12.90
CA LEU A 292 4.21 -10.52 12.60
C LEU A 292 4.25 -11.81 13.44
N LYS A 293 5.45 -12.37 13.67
CA LYS A 293 5.62 -13.55 14.55
C LYS A 293 5.27 -13.25 15.99
N ARG A 294 5.75 -12.14 16.55
CA ARG A 294 5.43 -11.76 17.94
C ARG A 294 3.93 -11.54 18.13
N GLN A 295 3.26 -11.06 17.11
CA GLN A 295 1.81 -10.81 17.11
C GLN A 295 0.98 -12.07 16.72
N GLY A 296 1.63 -13.21 16.44
CA GLY A 296 0.96 -14.49 16.15
C GLY A 296 0.31 -14.56 14.76
N PHE A 297 0.87 -13.85 13.77
CA PHE A 297 0.44 -13.86 12.37
C PHE A 297 1.30 -14.76 11.48
N LEU A 298 2.56 -15.05 11.91
CA LEU A 298 3.48 -15.95 11.24
C LEU A 298 3.90 -17.11 12.14
#